data_d0c8def06b0e3b25a106f8095c74f7cf
#
_entry.id   d0c8def06b0e3b25a106f8095c74f7cf
#
_cell.length_a   1.000
_cell.length_b   1.000
_cell.length_c   1.000
_cell.angle_alpha   90.00
_cell.angle_beta   90.00
_cell.angle_gamma   90.00
#
_symmetry.space_group_name_H-M   'P 1'
#
loop_
_entity.id
_entity.type
_entity.pdbx_description
1 polymer ?
#
loop_
_entity_poly.entity_id
_entity_poly.type
_entity_poly.pdbx_seq_one_letter_code
_entity_poly.pdbx_strand_id
1 'polypeptide(L)'
;MVEEKKGFHRAWLVFIGVCMMMAGGMGLVLNVMGNFFVPMALQFGLVTPEGKPDVTQVTLLMTVYSYVMLVWLPFAGRLFDKVDARVLFGAGGVCVVAAVALLGVWGEVWQIYLSGVLLGLAGPIIFLVGPSVLINNWFAPKQAGKFLGIASAFTGVGTFVWSPLFAGLIKSMGYQPAFFVEAGIAAVLILVPAVLFFRTRPEDVGLAQYGIEKETAAGQEPAKKSGVSGKFALGTVAFYCIFVAACLISLGGGYKSMMPTAVQSVGGTELALLGASMISAAAVGNILGKITLGTLSDKIGIMNSMVAFAVVSMVGFALMVFMMGDNQVPMLVAGFCIGTGDAMMSVGLPLLTRHCYGDRDYAKIYSYLNMGIAVLGGLGATFVALVASWAGGFQAAYGCGIGFEVVIALAIVVAA
;
A
#
# COMPACT_ATOMS: atom_id res chain seq x y z
N MET A 1 -0.46 42.67 6.21
CA MET A 1 -1.85 42.20 5.93
C MET A 1 -1.86 41.70 4.50
N VAL A 2 -1.88 40.41 4.29
CA VAL A 2 -2.01 39.80 2.96
C VAL A 2 -3.51 39.73 2.69
N GLU A 3 -3.99 40.51 1.73
CA GLU A 3 -5.40 40.53 1.32
C GLU A 3 -5.83 39.12 0.91
N GLU A 4 -6.83 38.58 1.59
CA GLU A 4 -7.54 37.39 1.19
C GLU A 4 -8.20 37.61 -0.16
N LYS A 5 -7.53 37.25 -1.26
CA LYS A 5 -8.23 37.06 -2.52
C LYS A 5 -9.25 35.96 -2.31
N LYS A 6 -10.54 36.26 -2.28
CA LYS A 6 -11.69 35.36 -2.34
C LYS A 6 -11.64 34.55 -3.66
N GLY A 7 -10.65 33.69 -3.80
CA GLY A 7 -10.45 32.81 -4.95
C GLY A 7 -10.19 31.39 -4.48
N PHE A 8 -10.31 30.44 -5.38
CA PHE A 8 -10.00 29.04 -5.16
C PHE A 8 -8.55 28.88 -4.64
N HIS A 9 -8.38 28.41 -3.39
CA HIS A 9 -7.05 28.27 -2.80
C HIS A 9 -6.28 27.11 -3.46
N ARG A 10 -5.06 27.35 -3.91
CA ARG A 10 -4.24 26.40 -4.67
C ARG A 10 -3.98 25.09 -3.92
N ALA A 11 -4.06 25.06 -2.60
CA ALA A 11 -3.99 23.83 -1.79
C ALA A 11 -4.95 22.74 -2.28
N TRP A 12 -6.14 23.13 -2.79
CA TRP A 12 -7.10 22.18 -3.33
C TRP A 12 -6.63 21.51 -4.64
N LEU A 13 -5.90 22.25 -5.50
CA LEU A 13 -5.29 21.67 -6.71
C LEU A 13 -4.21 20.66 -6.33
N VAL A 14 -3.38 21.00 -5.35
CA VAL A 14 -2.36 20.07 -4.83
C VAL A 14 -3.02 18.82 -4.23
N PHE A 15 -4.07 18.99 -3.44
CA PHE A 15 -4.83 17.89 -2.86
C PHE A 15 -5.43 16.95 -3.92
N ILE A 16 -6.11 17.52 -4.92
CA ILE A 16 -6.66 16.75 -6.05
C ILE A 16 -5.53 16.01 -6.78
N GLY A 17 -4.41 16.69 -7.02
CA GLY A 17 -3.24 16.07 -7.65
C GLY A 17 -2.67 14.91 -6.84
N VAL A 18 -2.62 15.03 -5.51
CA VAL A 18 -2.20 13.93 -4.63
C VAL A 18 -3.21 12.77 -4.70
N CYS A 19 -4.52 13.04 -4.71
CA CYS A 19 -5.55 12.00 -4.87
C CYS A 19 -5.39 11.27 -6.22
N MET A 20 -5.18 12.00 -7.32
CA MET A 20 -4.91 11.43 -8.65
C MET A 20 -3.66 10.55 -8.64
N MET A 21 -2.58 11.06 -8.06
CA MET A 21 -1.31 10.32 -7.94
C MET A 21 -1.44 9.06 -7.09
N MET A 22 -2.21 9.08 -5.99
CA MET A 22 -2.46 7.90 -5.17
C MET A 22 -3.30 6.86 -5.91
N ALA A 23 -4.32 7.29 -6.66
CA ALA A 23 -5.16 6.40 -7.47
C ALA A 23 -4.39 5.80 -8.66
N GLY A 24 -3.56 6.60 -9.35
CA GLY A 24 -2.78 6.17 -10.51
C GLY A 24 -1.46 5.49 -10.16
N GLY A 25 -0.83 5.87 -9.06
CA GLY A 25 0.42 5.25 -8.64
C GLY A 25 0.19 3.94 -7.87
N MET A 26 -0.15 4.06 -6.59
CA MET A 26 -0.31 2.89 -5.72
C MET A 26 -1.55 2.07 -6.07
N GLY A 27 -2.67 2.75 -6.40
CA GLY A 27 -3.95 2.10 -6.72
C GLY A 27 -3.91 1.32 -8.03
N LEU A 28 -3.31 1.87 -9.07
CA LEU A 28 -3.18 1.25 -10.39
C LEU A 28 -1.92 0.37 -10.45
N VAL A 29 -0.74 0.98 -10.39
CA VAL A 29 0.53 0.29 -10.74
C VAL A 29 0.89 -0.82 -9.76
N LEU A 30 0.77 -0.58 -8.44
CA LEU A 30 1.20 -1.60 -7.47
C LEU A 30 0.11 -2.62 -7.13
N ASN A 31 -1.12 -2.16 -6.88
CA ASN A 31 -2.18 -3.05 -6.40
C ASN A 31 -2.82 -3.91 -7.50
N VAL A 32 -2.73 -3.50 -8.77
CA VAL A 32 -3.27 -4.24 -9.92
C VAL A 32 -2.26 -5.23 -10.50
N MET A 33 -0.99 -5.10 -10.16
CA MET A 33 0.09 -5.94 -10.68
C MET A 33 -0.17 -7.45 -10.53
N GLY A 34 -0.92 -7.86 -9.50
CA GLY A 34 -1.31 -9.27 -9.32
C GLY A 34 -2.08 -9.88 -10.48
N ASN A 35 -2.82 -9.07 -11.26
CA ASN A 35 -3.55 -9.53 -12.45
C ASN A 35 -2.60 -9.93 -13.60
N PHE A 36 -1.38 -9.41 -13.60
CA PHE A 36 -0.39 -9.64 -14.66
C PHE A 36 0.53 -10.84 -14.39
N PHE A 37 0.64 -11.33 -13.16
CA PHE A 37 1.61 -12.37 -12.81
C PHE A 37 1.43 -13.66 -13.59
N VAL A 38 0.20 -14.17 -13.72
CA VAL A 38 -0.08 -15.40 -14.46
C VAL A 38 0.18 -15.22 -15.95
N PRO A 39 -0.36 -14.19 -16.64
CA PRO A 39 -0.04 -13.94 -18.04
C PRO A 39 1.45 -13.80 -18.33
N MET A 40 2.20 -13.13 -17.45
CA MET A 40 3.66 -12.97 -17.59
C MET A 40 4.37 -14.32 -17.42
N ALA A 41 4.02 -15.12 -16.39
CA ALA A 41 4.62 -16.43 -16.14
C ALA A 41 4.43 -17.37 -17.36
N LEU A 42 3.24 -17.40 -17.91
CA LEU A 42 2.93 -18.19 -19.10
C LEU A 42 3.74 -17.74 -20.33
N GLN A 43 3.88 -16.44 -20.54
CA GLN A 43 4.67 -15.90 -21.66
C GLN A 43 6.15 -16.24 -21.55
N PHE A 44 6.71 -16.24 -20.33
CA PHE A 44 8.10 -16.61 -20.08
C PHE A 44 8.32 -18.13 -19.99
N GLY A 45 7.27 -18.94 -20.21
CA GLY A 45 7.36 -20.41 -20.14
C GLY A 45 7.61 -20.93 -18.73
N LEU A 46 7.30 -20.13 -17.69
CA LEU A 46 7.47 -20.50 -16.30
C LEU A 46 6.29 -21.39 -15.86
N VAL A 47 6.50 -22.68 -15.90
CA VAL A 47 5.49 -23.68 -15.51
C VAL A 47 6.07 -24.68 -14.52
N THR A 48 5.23 -25.12 -13.58
CA THR A 48 5.59 -26.23 -12.67
C THR A 48 5.64 -27.56 -13.41
N PRO A 49 6.24 -28.60 -12.83
CA PRO A 49 6.22 -29.96 -13.42
C PRO A 49 4.81 -30.48 -13.72
N GLU A 50 3.79 -29.94 -13.05
CA GLU A 50 2.37 -30.26 -13.26
C GLU A 50 1.72 -29.43 -14.38
N GLY A 51 2.49 -28.58 -15.08
CA GLY A 51 2.00 -27.73 -16.17
C GLY A 51 1.22 -26.47 -15.71
N LYS A 52 1.26 -26.12 -14.40
CA LYS A 52 0.64 -24.90 -13.88
C LYS A 52 1.60 -23.70 -13.94
N PRO A 53 1.09 -22.45 -14.09
CA PRO A 53 1.94 -21.25 -14.08
C PRO A 53 2.75 -21.12 -12.78
N ASP A 54 4.08 -20.99 -12.89
CA ASP A 54 4.95 -20.65 -11.75
C ASP A 54 5.24 -19.14 -11.74
N VAL A 55 4.61 -18.44 -10.83
CA VAL A 55 4.76 -16.98 -10.70
C VAL A 55 5.91 -16.55 -9.77
N THR A 56 6.65 -17.49 -9.20
CA THR A 56 7.69 -17.22 -8.19
C THR A 56 8.73 -16.22 -8.71
N GLN A 57 9.23 -16.44 -9.93
CA GLN A 57 10.22 -15.54 -10.52
C GLN A 57 9.64 -14.17 -10.90
N VAL A 58 8.38 -14.15 -11.36
CA VAL A 58 7.71 -12.88 -11.73
C VAL A 58 7.46 -12.01 -10.49
N THR A 59 7.10 -12.62 -9.37
CA THR A 59 6.85 -11.89 -8.11
C THR A 59 8.11 -11.26 -7.51
N LEU A 60 9.32 -11.74 -7.86
CA LEU A 60 10.58 -11.10 -7.46
C LEU A 60 10.69 -9.64 -7.94
N LEU A 61 9.98 -9.26 -8.99
CA LEU A 61 9.82 -7.85 -9.39
C LEU A 61 9.40 -6.97 -8.20
N MET A 62 8.41 -7.41 -7.40
CA MET A 62 7.93 -6.68 -6.22
C MET A 62 8.95 -6.66 -5.09
N THR A 63 9.72 -7.74 -4.95
CA THR A 63 10.82 -7.81 -3.98
C THR A 63 11.92 -6.82 -4.35
N VAL A 64 12.35 -6.79 -5.62
CA VAL A 64 13.34 -5.83 -6.13
C VAL A 64 12.86 -4.39 -5.90
N TYR A 65 11.61 -4.09 -6.29
CA TYR A 65 10.97 -2.80 -6.03
C TYR A 65 11.10 -2.38 -4.57
N SER A 66 10.70 -3.26 -3.65
CA SER A 66 10.66 -2.94 -2.22
C SER A 66 12.04 -2.72 -1.61
N TYR A 67 13.03 -3.53 -1.99
CA TYR A 67 14.39 -3.37 -1.47
C TYR A 67 15.12 -2.18 -2.05
N VAL A 68 14.95 -1.90 -3.34
CA VAL A 68 15.50 -0.66 -3.94
C VAL A 68 14.87 0.55 -3.27
N MET A 69 13.53 0.55 -3.05
CA MET A 69 12.84 1.60 -2.34
C MET A 69 13.38 1.79 -0.92
N LEU A 70 13.59 0.69 -0.18
CA LEU A 70 14.11 0.74 1.20
C LEU A 70 15.51 1.37 1.28
N VAL A 71 16.43 0.95 0.41
CA VAL A 71 17.80 1.49 0.35
C VAL A 71 17.81 2.96 -0.09
N TRP A 72 16.94 3.30 -1.06
CA TRP A 72 16.88 4.64 -1.63
C TRP A 72 16.12 5.65 -0.73
N LEU A 73 15.24 5.21 0.15
CA LEU A 73 14.37 6.05 0.98
C LEU A 73 15.12 7.17 1.75
N PRO A 74 16.26 6.91 2.44
CA PRO A 74 16.98 7.96 3.17
C PRO A 74 17.57 9.05 2.28
N PHE A 75 17.93 8.70 1.04
CA PHE A 75 18.48 9.64 0.06
C PHE A 75 17.37 10.46 -0.58
N ALA A 76 16.28 9.80 -0.96
CA ALA A 76 15.11 10.44 -1.53
C ALA A 76 14.50 11.48 -0.57
N GLY A 77 14.47 11.17 0.74
CA GLY A 77 14.01 12.10 1.77
C GLY A 77 14.72 13.46 1.75
N ARG A 78 16.02 13.47 1.47
CA ARG A 78 16.82 14.71 1.40
C ARG A 78 16.55 15.53 0.13
N LEU A 79 15.99 14.91 -0.92
CA LEU A 79 15.70 15.61 -2.17
C LEU A 79 14.49 16.52 -2.03
N PHE A 80 13.52 16.21 -1.14
CA PHE A 80 12.34 17.04 -0.91
C PHE A 80 12.67 18.46 -0.41
N ASP A 81 13.81 18.62 0.27
CA ASP A 81 14.28 19.94 0.74
C ASP A 81 15.11 20.71 -0.29
N LYS A 82 15.66 20.01 -1.30
CA LYS A 82 16.64 20.57 -2.23
C LYS A 82 16.12 20.77 -3.66
N VAL A 83 15.13 19.98 -4.06
CA VAL A 83 14.65 19.92 -5.44
C VAL A 83 13.21 20.40 -5.50
N ASP A 84 12.88 21.21 -6.52
CA ASP A 84 11.49 21.64 -6.75
C ASP A 84 10.56 20.42 -6.93
N ALA A 85 9.38 20.47 -6.31
CA ALA A 85 8.42 19.37 -6.35
C ALA A 85 8.07 18.94 -7.78
N ARG A 86 7.98 19.86 -8.74
CA ARG A 86 7.67 19.52 -10.15
C ARG A 86 8.74 18.60 -10.75
N VAL A 87 10.01 18.95 -10.52
CA VAL A 87 11.13 18.17 -11.04
C VAL A 87 11.18 16.81 -10.35
N LEU A 88 11.04 16.80 -9.03
CA LEU A 88 11.13 15.57 -8.24
C LEU A 88 9.99 14.60 -8.56
N PHE A 89 8.74 15.06 -8.50
CA PHE A 89 7.57 14.24 -8.83
C PHE A 89 7.48 13.94 -10.32
N GLY A 90 7.94 14.84 -11.19
CA GLY A 90 8.06 14.62 -12.63
C GLY A 90 9.04 13.49 -12.94
N ALA A 91 10.24 13.53 -12.38
CA ALA A 91 11.25 12.48 -12.56
C ALA A 91 10.77 11.13 -12.00
N GLY A 92 10.19 11.13 -10.79
CA GLY A 92 9.59 9.92 -10.21
C GLY A 92 8.45 9.36 -11.08
N GLY A 93 7.58 10.24 -11.59
CA GLY A 93 6.49 9.86 -12.50
C GLY A 93 7.00 9.28 -13.82
N VAL A 94 8.03 9.86 -14.41
CA VAL A 94 8.68 9.31 -15.62
C VAL A 94 9.25 7.91 -15.33
N CYS A 95 9.89 7.70 -14.18
CA CYS A 95 10.39 6.38 -13.78
C CYS A 95 9.24 5.35 -13.67
N VAL A 96 8.08 5.73 -13.08
CA VAL A 96 6.91 4.85 -12.99
C VAL A 96 6.38 4.51 -14.37
N VAL A 97 6.15 5.51 -15.22
CA VAL A 97 5.61 5.33 -16.57
C VAL A 97 6.55 4.48 -17.43
N ALA A 98 7.86 4.76 -17.38
CA ALA A 98 8.86 3.98 -18.10
C ALA A 98 8.91 2.53 -17.59
N ALA A 99 8.88 2.32 -16.27
CA ALA A 99 8.89 0.97 -15.70
C ALA A 99 7.71 0.13 -16.17
N VAL A 100 6.50 0.71 -16.15
CA VAL A 100 5.27 0.03 -16.58
C VAL A 100 5.28 -0.23 -18.09
N ALA A 101 5.66 0.76 -18.90
CA ALA A 101 5.75 0.59 -20.35
C ALA A 101 6.76 -0.49 -20.74
N LEU A 102 7.91 -0.55 -20.07
CA LEU A 102 8.95 -1.54 -20.31
C LEU A 102 8.48 -2.97 -19.95
N LEU A 103 7.58 -3.17 -18.98
CA LEU A 103 6.98 -4.47 -18.70
C LEU A 103 6.20 -5.04 -19.89
N GLY A 104 5.69 -4.17 -20.76
CA GLY A 104 5.04 -4.57 -22.02
C GLY A 104 6.02 -4.95 -23.13
N VAL A 105 7.32 -4.69 -22.99
CA VAL A 105 8.36 -4.93 -24.04
C VAL A 105 9.29 -6.09 -23.68
N TRP A 106 9.53 -6.33 -22.39
CA TRP A 106 10.50 -7.32 -21.92
C TRP A 106 10.20 -8.73 -22.42
N GLY A 107 11.21 -9.39 -23.00
CA GLY A 107 11.14 -10.77 -23.47
C GLY A 107 11.75 -11.80 -22.52
N GLU A 108 12.57 -11.33 -21.55
CA GLU A 108 13.29 -12.19 -20.63
C GLU A 108 12.96 -11.85 -19.17
N VAL A 109 12.92 -12.86 -18.28
CA VAL A 109 12.53 -12.69 -16.87
C VAL A 109 13.42 -11.69 -16.14
N TRP A 110 14.74 -11.72 -16.34
CA TRP A 110 15.66 -10.81 -15.66
C TRP A 110 15.41 -9.33 -15.99
N GLN A 111 14.87 -9.05 -17.18
CA GLN A 111 14.59 -7.67 -17.64
C GLN A 111 13.47 -7.04 -16.82
N ILE A 112 12.45 -7.80 -16.38
CA ILE A 112 11.37 -7.27 -15.56
C ILE A 112 11.89 -6.70 -14.23
N TYR A 113 13.03 -7.20 -13.71
CA TYR A 113 13.63 -6.69 -12.49
C TYR A 113 14.19 -5.27 -12.67
N LEU A 114 14.56 -4.87 -13.90
CA LEU A 114 14.94 -3.48 -14.20
C LEU A 114 13.75 -2.54 -14.01
N SER A 115 12.54 -2.98 -14.42
CA SER A 115 11.32 -2.23 -14.10
C SER A 115 11.09 -2.16 -12.59
N GLY A 116 11.39 -3.22 -11.84
CA GLY A 116 11.37 -3.21 -10.37
C GLY A 116 12.33 -2.17 -9.76
N VAL A 117 13.53 -2.03 -10.32
CA VAL A 117 14.48 -0.99 -9.89
C VAL A 117 13.91 0.41 -10.14
N LEU A 118 13.36 0.68 -11.34
CA LEU A 118 12.77 1.98 -11.66
C LEU A 118 11.59 2.32 -10.75
N LEU A 119 10.71 1.35 -10.47
CA LEU A 119 9.62 1.51 -9.51
C LEU A 119 10.16 1.77 -8.09
N GLY A 120 11.22 1.09 -7.69
CA GLY A 120 11.87 1.27 -6.38
C GLY A 120 12.47 2.66 -6.21
N LEU A 121 13.09 3.22 -7.24
CA LEU A 121 13.61 4.60 -7.25
C LEU A 121 12.48 5.64 -7.17
N ALA A 122 11.36 5.39 -7.82
CA ALA A 122 10.19 6.26 -7.76
C ALA A 122 9.41 6.12 -6.44
N GLY A 123 9.51 4.97 -5.78
CA GLY A 123 8.69 4.57 -4.62
C GLY A 123 8.57 5.59 -3.51
N PRO A 124 9.68 6.10 -2.95
CA PRO A 124 9.64 7.11 -1.89
C PRO A 124 8.94 8.40 -2.32
N ILE A 125 9.11 8.79 -3.59
CA ILE A 125 8.63 10.07 -4.11
C ILE A 125 7.14 9.99 -4.43
N ILE A 126 6.71 8.94 -5.13
CA ILE A 126 5.36 8.83 -5.68
C ILE A 126 4.41 8.10 -4.71
N PHE A 127 4.88 7.04 -4.02
CA PHE A 127 3.99 6.13 -3.32
C PHE A 127 3.99 6.31 -1.79
N LEU A 128 5.10 6.78 -1.18
CA LEU A 128 5.25 6.72 0.27
C LEU A 128 5.37 8.10 0.94
N VAL A 129 6.47 8.81 0.71
CA VAL A 129 6.80 10.05 1.44
C VAL A 129 6.21 11.28 0.76
N GLY A 130 6.28 11.33 -0.57
CA GLY A 130 5.87 12.51 -1.34
C GLY A 130 4.45 12.99 -1.08
N PRO A 131 3.42 12.12 -1.07
CA PRO A 131 2.06 12.52 -0.73
C PRO A 131 1.96 13.21 0.62
N SER A 132 2.64 12.65 1.64
CA SER A 132 2.66 13.21 3.00
C SER A 132 3.36 14.56 3.05
N VAL A 133 4.48 14.72 2.35
CA VAL A 133 5.24 15.99 2.30
C VAL A 133 4.38 17.09 1.66
N LEU A 134 3.74 16.80 0.53
CA LEU A 134 2.87 17.78 -0.14
C LEU A 134 1.71 18.22 0.76
N ILE A 135 0.99 17.27 1.35
CA ILE A 135 -0.15 17.58 2.22
C ILE A 135 0.30 18.38 3.45
N ASN A 136 1.38 17.97 4.12
CA ASN A 136 1.88 18.67 5.32
C ASN A 136 2.42 20.08 5.01
N ASN A 137 2.95 20.30 3.81
CA ASN A 137 3.42 21.63 3.41
C ASN A 137 2.25 22.59 3.07
N TRP A 138 1.15 22.08 2.52
CA TRP A 138 0.05 22.90 2.03
C TRP A 138 -1.12 23.09 2.99
N PHE A 139 -1.26 22.19 3.99
CA PHE A 139 -2.37 22.23 4.96
C PHE A 139 -1.85 22.42 6.37
N ALA A 140 -2.59 23.18 7.17
CA ALA A 140 -2.27 23.39 8.58
C ALA A 140 -2.23 22.05 9.36
N PRO A 141 -1.38 21.91 10.40
CA PRO A 141 -1.13 20.65 11.11
C PRO A 141 -2.38 19.90 11.58
N LYS A 142 -3.41 20.61 12.07
CA LYS A 142 -4.69 20.00 12.51
C LYS A 142 -5.50 19.41 11.37
N GLN A 143 -5.32 19.91 10.15
CA GLN A 143 -6.09 19.50 8.97
C GLN A 143 -5.30 18.50 8.10
N ALA A 144 -3.97 18.56 8.12
CA ALA A 144 -3.11 17.74 7.28
C ALA A 144 -3.41 16.23 7.42
N GLY A 145 -3.61 15.74 8.65
CA GLY A 145 -3.97 14.33 8.89
C GLY A 145 -5.26 13.91 8.22
N LYS A 146 -6.30 14.76 8.25
CA LYS A 146 -7.59 14.51 7.57
C LYS A 146 -7.41 14.42 6.06
N PHE A 147 -6.71 15.39 5.46
CA PHE A 147 -6.50 15.42 4.01
C PHE A 147 -5.60 14.28 3.54
N LEU A 148 -4.57 13.92 4.31
CA LEU A 148 -3.72 12.77 4.03
C LEU A 148 -4.52 11.45 4.09
N GLY A 149 -5.41 11.31 5.07
CA GLY A 149 -6.30 10.16 5.20
C GLY A 149 -7.21 10.01 3.98
N ILE A 150 -7.85 11.12 3.54
CA ILE A 150 -8.72 11.12 2.35
C ILE A 150 -7.88 10.80 1.10
N ALA A 151 -6.73 11.45 0.90
CA ALA A 151 -5.87 11.17 -0.25
C ALA A 151 -5.42 9.70 -0.29
N SER A 152 -5.07 9.12 0.87
CA SER A 152 -4.70 7.71 0.97
C SER A 152 -5.86 6.76 0.63
N ALA A 153 -7.11 7.15 0.89
CA ALA A 153 -8.28 6.37 0.50
C ALA A 153 -8.44 6.24 -1.04
N PHE A 154 -7.93 7.22 -1.80
CA PHE A 154 -7.93 7.16 -3.27
C PHE A 154 -7.07 6.03 -3.84
N THR A 155 -6.12 5.49 -3.08
CA THR A 155 -5.45 4.23 -3.42
C THR A 155 -6.47 3.09 -3.55
N GLY A 156 -7.37 2.96 -2.57
CA GLY A 156 -8.43 1.95 -2.59
C GLY A 156 -9.45 2.19 -3.71
N VAL A 157 -9.86 3.46 -3.91
CA VAL A 157 -10.77 3.83 -5.01
C VAL A 157 -10.15 3.48 -6.37
N GLY A 158 -8.87 3.81 -6.58
CA GLY A 158 -8.14 3.42 -7.77
C GLY A 158 -8.12 1.91 -7.94
N THR A 159 -7.69 1.16 -6.92
CA THR A 159 -7.64 -0.32 -6.98
C THR A 159 -9.01 -0.93 -7.32
N PHE A 160 -10.09 -0.42 -6.71
CA PHE A 160 -11.46 -0.87 -6.97
C PHE A 160 -11.85 -0.75 -8.44
N VAL A 161 -11.50 0.36 -9.08
CA VAL A 161 -11.84 0.62 -10.49
C VAL A 161 -10.89 -0.11 -11.43
N TRP A 162 -9.60 0.00 -11.18
CA TRP A 162 -8.58 -0.46 -12.13
C TRP A 162 -8.45 -1.98 -12.19
N SER A 163 -8.61 -2.70 -11.06
CA SER A 163 -8.37 -4.15 -11.04
C SER A 163 -9.28 -4.92 -12.01
N PRO A 164 -10.62 -4.78 -11.98
CA PRO A 164 -11.48 -5.47 -12.94
C PRO A 164 -11.32 -4.94 -14.37
N LEU A 165 -11.04 -3.64 -14.54
CA LEU A 165 -10.79 -3.06 -15.86
C LEU A 165 -9.59 -3.73 -16.52
N PHE A 166 -8.45 -3.82 -15.81
CA PHE A 166 -7.25 -4.42 -16.36
C PHE A 166 -7.35 -5.93 -16.53
N ALA A 167 -8.08 -6.66 -15.68
CA ALA A 167 -8.37 -8.05 -15.93
C ALA A 167 -9.14 -8.25 -17.26
N GLY A 168 -10.11 -7.37 -17.54
CA GLY A 168 -10.82 -7.34 -18.83
C GLY A 168 -9.92 -7.00 -20.02
N LEU A 169 -9.06 -6.00 -19.88
CA LEU A 169 -8.10 -5.60 -20.93
C LEU A 169 -7.09 -6.72 -21.22
N ILE A 170 -6.53 -7.35 -20.19
CA ILE A 170 -5.60 -8.48 -20.37
C ILE A 170 -6.29 -9.63 -21.11
N LYS A 171 -7.55 -9.92 -20.79
CA LYS A 171 -8.32 -10.97 -21.49
C LYS A 171 -8.59 -10.64 -22.96
N SER A 172 -8.82 -9.36 -23.31
CA SER A 172 -9.21 -8.94 -24.67
C SER A 172 -8.03 -8.70 -25.59
N MET A 173 -6.92 -8.12 -25.08
CA MET A 173 -5.78 -7.70 -25.90
C MET A 173 -4.42 -8.28 -25.49
N GLY A 174 -4.40 -9.08 -24.41
CA GLY A 174 -3.17 -9.60 -23.83
C GLY A 174 -2.53 -8.64 -22.82
N TYR A 175 -1.54 -9.12 -22.05
CA TYR A 175 -0.93 -8.33 -21.00
C TYR A 175 0.04 -7.24 -21.51
N GLN A 176 0.73 -7.47 -22.64
CA GLN A 176 1.70 -6.51 -23.18
C GLN A 176 1.04 -5.20 -23.61
N PRO A 177 -0.01 -5.18 -24.46
CA PRO A 177 -0.75 -3.96 -24.77
C PRO A 177 -1.42 -3.35 -23.53
N ALA A 178 -1.89 -4.17 -22.59
CA ALA A 178 -2.48 -3.69 -21.36
C ALA A 178 -1.49 -2.86 -20.52
N PHE A 179 -0.20 -3.22 -20.47
CA PHE A 179 0.83 -2.39 -19.80
C PHE A 179 1.02 -1.04 -20.49
N PHE A 180 0.91 -0.93 -21.80
CA PHE A 180 0.98 0.38 -22.46
C PHE A 180 -0.24 1.26 -22.14
N VAL A 181 -1.43 0.67 -22.01
CA VAL A 181 -2.63 1.39 -21.55
C VAL A 181 -2.42 1.85 -20.12
N GLU A 182 -1.90 0.97 -19.25
CA GLU A 182 -1.58 1.29 -17.86
C GLU A 182 -0.57 2.44 -17.76
N ALA A 183 0.51 2.39 -18.51
CA ALA A 183 1.51 3.44 -18.57
C ALA A 183 0.90 4.78 -19.04
N GLY A 184 0.00 4.76 -20.02
CA GLY A 184 -0.72 5.96 -20.47
C GLY A 184 -1.61 6.56 -19.41
N ILE A 185 -2.39 5.74 -18.68
CA ILE A 185 -3.22 6.20 -17.57
C ILE A 185 -2.35 6.72 -16.43
N ALA A 186 -1.28 6.00 -16.05
CA ALA A 186 -0.34 6.42 -15.04
C ALA A 186 0.34 7.75 -15.40
N ALA A 187 0.70 7.96 -16.67
CA ALA A 187 1.24 9.22 -17.16
C ALA A 187 0.27 10.39 -16.90
N VAL A 188 -0.99 10.23 -17.22
CA VAL A 188 -2.01 11.28 -16.98
C VAL A 188 -2.19 11.52 -15.49
N LEU A 189 -2.33 10.46 -14.67
CA LEU A 189 -2.66 10.59 -13.25
C LEU A 189 -1.47 11.02 -12.38
N ILE A 190 -0.22 10.85 -12.84
CA ILE A 190 0.98 11.19 -12.09
C ILE A 190 1.68 12.42 -12.68
N LEU A 191 1.95 12.45 -14.01
CA LEU A 191 2.75 13.52 -14.60
C LEU A 191 1.96 14.82 -14.74
N VAL A 192 0.66 14.76 -15.07
CA VAL A 192 -0.16 15.97 -15.18
C VAL A 192 -0.22 16.72 -13.85
N PRO A 193 -0.56 16.09 -12.70
CA PRO A 193 -0.49 16.76 -11.41
C PRO A 193 0.92 17.23 -11.04
N ALA A 194 1.95 16.43 -11.34
CA ALA A 194 3.33 16.77 -11.01
C ALA A 194 3.74 18.11 -11.66
N VAL A 195 3.42 18.30 -12.93
CA VAL A 195 3.81 19.50 -13.68
C VAL A 195 2.89 20.69 -13.38
N LEU A 196 1.57 20.48 -13.37
CA LEU A 196 0.59 21.56 -13.32
C LEU A 196 0.21 21.97 -11.90
N PHE A 197 0.05 21.01 -10.98
CA PHE A 197 -0.55 21.29 -9.66
C PHE A 197 0.50 21.43 -8.56
N PHE A 198 1.56 20.60 -8.57
CA PHE A 198 2.50 20.56 -7.47
C PHE A 198 3.42 21.77 -7.44
N ARG A 199 3.65 22.25 -6.23
CA ARG A 199 4.66 23.22 -5.83
C ARG A 199 5.16 22.77 -4.46
N THR A 200 6.41 23.05 -4.16
CA THR A 200 7.04 22.55 -2.93
C THR A 200 6.38 23.14 -1.70
N ARG A 201 6.15 24.46 -1.71
CA ARG A 201 5.58 25.18 -0.57
C ARG A 201 4.58 26.22 -1.04
N PRO A 202 3.58 26.58 -0.22
CA PRO A 202 2.64 27.66 -0.55
C PRO A 202 3.35 29.01 -0.66
N GLU A 203 4.43 29.24 0.11
CA GLU A 203 5.22 30.47 0.09
C GLU A 203 5.86 30.72 -1.28
N ASP A 204 6.23 29.67 -2.02
CA ASP A 204 6.80 29.75 -3.37
C ASP A 204 5.86 30.44 -4.39
N VAL A 205 4.58 30.56 -4.03
CA VAL A 205 3.54 31.20 -4.84
C VAL A 205 2.82 32.35 -4.10
N GLY A 206 3.43 32.81 -3.00
CA GLY A 206 2.90 33.94 -2.21
C GLY A 206 1.64 33.63 -1.41
N LEU A 207 1.40 32.35 -1.06
CA LEU A 207 0.27 31.90 -0.27
C LEU A 207 0.73 31.40 1.10
N ALA A 208 -0.16 31.45 2.09
CA ALA A 208 0.01 30.79 3.38
C ALA A 208 -0.58 29.36 3.32
N GLN A 209 -0.24 28.51 4.33
CA GLN A 209 -0.85 27.20 4.47
C GLN A 209 -2.37 27.31 4.66
N TYR A 210 -3.12 26.46 3.98
CA TYR A 210 -4.57 26.44 4.10
C TYR A 210 -5.01 26.08 5.52
N GLY A 211 -5.79 26.96 6.14
CA GLY A 211 -6.35 26.76 7.48
C GLY A 211 -5.47 27.21 8.65
N ILE A 212 -4.29 27.82 8.40
CA ILE A 212 -3.37 28.26 9.47
C ILE A 212 -3.98 29.38 10.35
N GLU A 213 -4.75 30.30 9.78
CA GLU A 213 -5.39 31.39 10.53
C GLU A 213 -6.38 30.90 11.59
N LYS A 214 -7.07 29.79 11.30
CA LYS A 214 -8.00 29.15 12.24
C LYS A 214 -7.28 28.50 13.44
N GLU A 215 -6.04 28.09 13.27
CA GLU A 215 -5.23 27.50 14.34
C GLU A 215 -4.59 28.56 15.24
N THR A 216 -4.11 29.66 14.65
CA THR A 216 -3.51 30.77 15.40
C THR A 216 -4.54 31.45 16.33
N ALA A 217 -5.80 31.53 15.90
CA ALA A 217 -6.88 32.07 16.69
C ALA A 217 -7.30 31.17 17.90
N ALA A 218 -6.95 29.88 17.88
CA ALA A 218 -7.35 28.92 18.91
C ALA A 218 -6.40 28.83 20.14
N GLY A 219 -5.24 29.52 20.12
CA GLY A 219 -4.36 29.76 21.28
C GLY A 219 -3.95 28.54 22.11
N GLN A 220 -3.77 27.38 21.51
CA GLN A 220 -3.41 26.17 22.27
C GLN A 220 -1.88 25.99 22.37
N GLU A 221 -1.35 25.98 23.59
CA GLU A 221 0.02 25.53 23.86
C GLU A 221 0.22 24.07 23.40
N PRO A 222 1.40 23.73 22.86
CA PRO A 222 1.70 22.35 22.52
C PRO A 222 1.69 21.47 23.78
N ALA A 223 0.81 20.47 23.81
CA ALA A 223 0.71 19.52 24.91
C ALA A 223 2.08 18.88 25.20
N LYS A 224 2.50 18.83 26.47
CA LYS A 224 3.73 18.14 26.88
C LYS A 224 3.69 16.69 26.39
N LYS A 225 4.65 16.31 25.54
CA LYS A 225 4.78 14.93 25.05
C LYS A 225 5.09 13.99 26.23
N SER A 226 4.14 13.11 26.55
CA SER A 226 4.31 12.05 27.55
C SER A 226 4.74 10.75 26.87
N GLY A 227 5.52 9.92 27.57
CA GLY A 227 5.92 8.62 27.05
C GLY A 227 7.37 8.25 27.40
N VAL A 228 7.78 7.08 26.89
CA VAL A 228 9.09 6.49 27.17
C VAL A 228 10.12 6.83 26.10
N SER A 229 11.42 6.67 26.45
CA SER A 229 12.49 6.85 25.46
C SER A 229 12.56 5.68 24.49
N GLY A 230 13.01 5.95 23.24
CA GLY A 230 13.18 4.90 22.23
C GLY A 230 14.15 3.78 22.64
N LYS A 231 15.17 4.09 23.45
CA LYS A 231 16.08 3.07 24.01
C LYS A 231 15.38 2.15 25.00
N PHE A 232 14.50 2.69 25.83
CA PHE A 232 13.71 1.89 26.77
C PHE A 232 12.74 0.98 26.02
N ALA A 233 12.05 1.51 25.01
CA ALA A 233 11.11 0.72 24.21
C ALA A 233 11.78 -0.52 23.58
N LEU A 234 12.98 -0.38 23.00
CA LEU A 234 13.75 -1.48 22.44
C LEU A 234 14.16 -2.56 23.45
N GLY A 235 14.16 -2.26 24.74
CA GLY A 235 14.44 -3.22 25.82
C GLY A 235 13.21 -3.99 26.31
N THR A 236 12.00 -3.70 25.78
CA THR A 236 10.75 -4.31 26.24
C THR A 236 10.30 -5.48 25.37
N VAL A 237 9.72 -6.53 25.97
CA VAL A 237 9.10 -7.63 25.24
C VAL A 237 7.97 -7.13 24.34
N ALA A 238 7.20 -6.14 24.81
CA ALA A 238 6.13 -5.52 24.05
C ALA A 238 6.59 -4.98 22.69
N PHE A 239 7.81 -4.39 22.61
CA PHE A 239 8.35 -3.92 21.32
C PHE A 239 8.53 -5.06 20.33
N TYR A 240 9.11 -6.17 20.75
CA TYR A 240 9.33 -7.32 19.87
C TYR A 240 8.03 -7.99 19.47
N CYS A 241 7.04 -8.04 20.36
CA CYS A 241 5.70 -8.53 20.02
C CYS A 241 5.04 -7.65 18.96
N ILE A 242 5.05 -6.31 19.13
CA ILE A 242 4.52 -5.38 18.14
C ILE A 242 5.33 -5.45 16.83
N PHE A 243 6.65 -5.63 16.91
CA PHE A 243 7.52 -5.77 15.73
C PHE A 243 7.16 -7.02 14.93
N VAL A 244 6.99 -8.17 15.58
CA VAL A 244 6.58 -9.43 14.93
C VAL A 244 5.19 -9.26 14.31
N ALA A 245 4.22 -8.71 15.06
CA ALA A 245 2.89 -8.43 14.52
C ALA A 245 2.95 -7.52 13.29
N ALA A 246 3.72 -6.43 13.34
CA ALA A 246 3.91 -5.51 12.22
C ALA A 246 4.51 -6.19 10.98
N CYS A 247 5.51 -7.04 11.19
CA CYS A 247 6.14 -7.85 10.15
C CYS A 247 5.14 -8.81 9.48
N LEU A 248 4.34 -9.52 10.28
CA LEU A 248 3.36 -10.47 9.75
C LEU A 248 2.19 -9.78 9.05
N ILE A 249 1.69 -8.66 9.60
CA ILE A 249 0.65 -7.85 8.95
C ILE A 249 1.14 -7.36 7.58
N SER A 250 2.42 -6.99 7.45
CA SER A 250 2.96 -6.50 6.17
C SER A 250 2.99 -7.56 5.07
N LEU A 251 3.09 -8.86 5.43
CA LEU A 251 2.96 -9.97 4.47
C LEU A 251 1.54 -10.07 3.88
N GLY A 252 0.52 -9.54 4.58
CA GLY A 252 -0.88 -9.53 4.12
C GLY A 252 -1.05 -8.87 2.74
N GLY A 253 -0.24 -7.85 2.43
CA GLY A 253 -0.20 -7.24 1.11
C GLY A 253 0.18 -8.22 0.00
N GLY A 254 1.07 -9.16 0.28
CA GLY A 254 1.45 -10.25 -0.62
C GLY A 254 0.30 -11.22 -0.87
N TYR A 255 -0.39 -11.66 0.17
CA TYR A 255 -1.58 -12.52 0.05
C TYR A 255 -2.66 -11.87 -0.80
N LYS A 256 -2.92 -10.59 -0.58
CA LYS A 256 -3.88 -9.82 -1.36
C LYS A 256 -3.49 -9.78 -2.85
N SER A 257 -2.25 -9.47 -3.17
CA SER A 257 -1.76 -9.40 -4.56
C SER A 257 -1.79 -10.75 -5.27
N MET A 258 -1.72 -11.86 -4.52
CA MET A 258 -1.77 -13.22 -5.06
C MET A 258 -3.19 -13.77 -5.24
N MET A 259 -4.26 -13.07 -4.82
CA MET A 259 -5.64 -13.54 -4.99
C MET A 259 -5.99 -13.89 -6.45
N PRO A 260 -5.68 -13.05 -7.46
CA PRO A 260 -5.97 -13.40 -8.85
C PRO A 260 -5.25 -14.67 -9.29
N THR A 261 -3.98 -14.80 -8.93
CA THR A 261 -3.15 -15.96 -9.24
C THR A 261 -3.69 -17.24 -8.56
N ALA A 262 -4.06 -17.13 -7.28
CA ALA A 262 -4.57 -18.24 -6.51
C ALA A 262 -5.87 -18.81 -7.11
N VAL A 263 -6.81 -17.94 -7.46
CA VAL A 263 -8.09 -18.35 -8.05
C VAL A 263 -7.89 -18.94 -9.46
N GLN A 264 -7.00 -18.33 -10.26
CA GLN A 264 -6.67 -18.83 -11.59
C GLN A 264 -5.95 -20.19 -11.55
N SER A 265 -5.22 -20.52 -10.49
CA SER A 265 -4.56 -21.83 -10.35
C SER A 265 -5.55 -22.99 -10.21
N VAL A 266 -6.79 -22.73 -9.81
CA VAL A 266 -7.86 -23.73 -9.66
C VAL A 266 -8.77 -23.77 -10.89
N GLY A 267 -9.20 -22.60 -11.41
CA GLY A 267 -10.19 -22.52 -12.47
C GLY A 267 -9.67 -21.91 -13.78
N GLY A 268 -8.35 -21.79 -13.95
CA GLY A 268 -7.75 -21.26 -15.17
C GLY A 268 -8.01 -19.76 -15.38
N THR A 269 -7.71 -19.29 -16.58
CA THR A 269 -7.84 -17.87 -16.95
C THR A 269 -9.29 -17.35 -16.93
N GLU A 270 -10.27 -18.26 -16.95
CA GLU A 270 -11.69 -17.88 -16.89
C GLU A 270 -12.04 -17.19 -15.56
N LEU A 271 -11.35 -17.55 -14.46
CA LEU A 271 -11.52 -16.92 -13.15
C LEU A 271 -10.69 -15.64 -12.93
N ALA A 272 -9.99 -15.14 -13.96
CA ALA A 272 -9.18 -13.92 -13.84
C ALA A 272 -10.02 -12.69 -13.39
N LEU A 273 -11.24 -12.56 -13.93
CA LEU A 273 -12.15 -11.47 -13.54
C LEU A 273 -12.62 -11.61 -12.08
N LEU A 274 -12.87 -12.84 -11.61
CA LEU A 274 -13.18 -13.10 -10.21
C LEU A 274 -12.03 -12.67 -9.31
N GLY A 275 -10.81 -13.09 -9.61
CA GLY A 275 -9.62 -12.70 -8.85
C GLY A 275 -9.41 -11.18 -8.79
N ALA A 276 -9.62 -10.48 -9.90
CA ALA A 276 -9.57 -9.02 -9.96
C ALA A 276 -10.68 -8.35 -9.12
N SER A 277 -11.90 -8.93 -9.15
CA SER A 277 -13.02 -8.47 -8.33
C SER A 277 -12.77 -8.68 -6.83
N MET A 278 -12.04 -9.73 -6.45
CA MET A 278 -11.58 -9.95 -5.07
C MET A 278 -10.63 -8.85 -4.61
N ILE A 279 -9.69 -8.40 -5.46
CA ILE A 279 -8.83 -7.23 -5.15
C ILE A 279 -9.69 -5.97 -4.95
N SER A 280 -10.71 -5.78 -5.77
CA SER A 280 -11.65 -4.66 -5.59
C SER A 280 -12.42 -4.77 -4.27
N ALA A 281 -12.90 -5.96 -3.91
CA ALA A 281 -13.54 -6.22 -2.63
C ALA A 281 -12.58 -5.96 -1.45
N ALA A 282 -11.31 -6.36 -1.58
CA ALA A 282 -10.27 -6.07 -0.60
C ALA A 282 -10.01 -4.56 -0.45
N ALA A 283 -10.06 -3.80 -1.55
CA ALA A 283 -9.94 -2.34 -1.49
C ALA A 283 -11.10 -1.69 -0.71
N VAL A 284 -12.33 -2.18 -0.89
CA VAL A 284 -13.49 -1.74 -0.09
C VAL A 284 -13.28 -2.12 1.39
N GLY A 285 -12.84 -3.36 1.66
CA GLY A 285 -12.49 -3.82 3.01
C GLY A 285 -11.45 -2.93 3.69
N ASN A 286 -10.40 -2.54 2.97
CA ASN A 286 -9.37 -1.62 3.46
C ASN A 286 -9.94 -0.24 3.82
N ILE A 287 -10.76 0.36 2.95
CA ILE A 287 -11.36 1.69 3.19
C ILE A 287 -12.27 1.66 4.41
N LEU A 288 -13.24 0.73 4.43
CA LEU A 288 -14.17 0.58 5.55
C LEU A 288 -13.45 0.14 6.83
N GLY A 289 -12.44 -0.73 6.71
CA GLY A 289 -11.62 -1.18 7.80
C GLY A 289 -10.91 -0.04 8.52
N LYS A 290 -10.33 0.92 7.80
CA LYS A 290 -9.67 2.10 8.39
C LYS A 290 -10.63 2.96 9.22
N ILE A 291 -11.84 3.17 8.70
CA ILE A 291 -12.88 3.95 9.39
C ILE A 291 -13.38 3.21 10.63
N THR A 292 -13.69 1.92 10.46
CA THR A 292 -14.26 1.10 11.55
C THR A 292 -13.23 0.81 12.63
N LEU A 293 -11.96 0.54 12.29
CA LEU A 293 -10.90 0.30 13.28
C LEU A 293 -10.67 1.55 14.14
N GLY A 294 -10.62 2.74 13.54
CA GLY A 294 -10.48 3.99 14.27
C GLY A 294 -11.63 4.19 15.26
N THR A 295 -12.86 4.09 14.79
CA THR A 295 -14.04 4.28 15.66
C THR A 295 -14.23 3.16 16.69
N LEU A 296 -13.82 1.94 16.38
CA LEU A 296 -13.89 0.81 17.30
C LEU A 296 -12.82 0.94 18.39
N SER A 297 -11.63 1.44 18.04
CA SER A 297 -10.56 1.66 19.01
C SER A 297 -10.93 2.68 20.09
N ASP A 298 -11.78 3.65 19.75
CA ASP A 298 -12.31 4.62 20.72
C ASP A 298 -13.32 3.98 21.72
N LYS A 299 -14.02 2.90 21.31
CA LYS A 299 -15.07 2.26 22.11
C LYS A 299 -14.57 1.11 22.96
N ILE A 300 -13.76 0.21 22.40
CA ILE A 300 -13.32 -1.03 23.08
C ILE A 300 -11.81 -1.10 23.30
N GLY A 301 -11.09 -0.01 22.95
CA GLY A 301 -9.63 0.07 23.03
C GLY A 301 -8.96 -0.52 21.78
N ILE A 302 -7.72 -0.04 21.53
CA ILE A 302 -6.99 -0.40 20.29
C ILE A 302 -6.65 -1.88 20.19
N MET A 303 -6.29 -2.52 21.31
CA MET A 303 -5.88 -3.93 21.33
C MET A 303 -7.03 -4.85 20.96
N ASN A 304 -8.18 -4.71 21.63
CA ASN A 304 -9.37 -5.52 21.34
C ASN A 304 -9.85 -5.31 19.90
N SER A 305 -9.73 -4.08 19.40
CA SER A 305 -10.08 -3.74 18.02
C SER A 305 -9.16 -4.43 17.03
N MET A 306 -7.86 -4.44 17.25
CA MET A 306 -6.91 -5.13 16.36
C MET A 306 -7.10 -6.66 16.40
N VAL A 307 -7.36 -7.25 17.59
CA VAL A 307 -7.68 -8.68 17.69
C VAL A 307 -8.96 -9.02 16.92
N ALA A 308 -10.00 -8.20 17.02
CA ALA A 308 -11.23 -8.38 16.25
C ALA A 308 -10.96 -8.34 14.75
N PHE A 309 -10.11 -7.43 14.28
CA PHE A 309 -9.73 -7.35 12.87
C PHE A 309 -8.87 -8.54 12.40
N ALA A 310 -7.98 -9.04 13.25
CA ALA A 310 -7.24 -10.28 12.99
C ALA A 310 -8.20 -11.48 12.82
N VAL A 311 -9.25 -11.58 13.64
CA VAL A 311 -10.29 -12.62 13.51
C VAL A 311 -11.06 -12.46 12.19
N VAL A 312 -11.43 -11.23 11.80
CA VAL A 312 -12.10 -10.99 10.51
C VAL A 312 -11.20 -11.39 9.34
N SER A 313 -9.92 -11.00 9.39
CA SER A 313 -8.94 -11.40 8.36
C SER A 313 -8.77 -12.91 8.30
N MET A 314 -8.71 -13.59 9.45
CA MET A 314 -8.63 -15.06 9.56
C MET A 314 -9.82 -15.75 8.88
N VAL A 315 -11.04 -15.21 9.00
CA VAL A 315 -12.21 -15.72 8.26
C VAL A 315 -11.98 -15.62 6.75
N GLY A 316 -11.41 -14.50 6.28
CA GLY A 316 -11.05 -14.35 4.87
C GLY A 316 -10.05 -15.40 4.38
N PHE A 317 -8.99 -15.66 5.16
CA PHE A 317 -8.03 -16.73 4.87
C PHE A 317 -8.68 -18.11 4.88
N ALA A 318 -9.57 -18.39 5.84
CA ALA A 318 -10.28 -19.67 5.90
C ALA A 318 -11.18 -19.89 4.66
N LEU A 319 -11.87 -18.87 4.20
CA LEU A 319 -12.65 -18.95 2.95
C LEU A 319 -11.74 -19.26 1.74
N MET A 320 -10.53 -18.68 1.67
CA MET A 320 -9.56 -19.02 0.64
C MET A 320 -9.06 -20.46 0.74
N VAL A 321 -8.93 -21.03 1.93
CA VAL A 321 -8.50 -22.42 2.10
C VAL A 321 -9.58 -23.42 1.69
N PHE A 322 -10.82 -23.19 2.12
CA PHE A 322 -11.89 -24.19 2.03
C PHE A 322 -12.81 -24.03 0.82
N MET A 323 -12.89 -22.84 0.24
CA MET A 323 -13.89 -22.52 -0.80
C MET A 323 -13.25 -21.92 -2.08
N MET A 324 -11.92 -22.05 -2.25
CA MET A 324 -11.26 -21.47 -3.42
C MET A 324 -11.78 -22.07 -4.72
N GLY A 325 -12.37 -21.23 -5.55
CA GLY A 325 -12.89 -21.61 -6.87
C GLY A 325 -14.33 -22.10 -6.91
N ASP A 326 -14.97 -22.39 -5.76
CA ASP A 326 -16.31 -22.99 -5.74
C ASP A 326 -17.41 -22.00 -6.10
N ASN A 327 -17.41 -20.83 -5.47
CA ASN A 327 -18.46 -19.82 -5.64
C ASN A 327 -17.91 -18.40 -5.61
N GLN A 328 -18.54 -17.53 -6.40
CA GLN A 328 -18.12 -16.12 -6.52
C GLN A 328 -18.31 -15.35 -5.20
N VAL A 329 -19.43 -15.54 -4.49
CA VAL A 329 -19.76 -14.77 -3.29
C VAL A 329 -18.78 -15.02 -2.14
N PRO A 330 -18.48 -16.26 -1.72
CA PRO A 330 -17.46 -16.51 -0.70
C PRO A 330 -16.08 -15.92 -1.04
N MET A 331 -15.70 -15.92 -2.32
CA MET A 331 -14.43 -15.35 -2.76
C MET A 331 -14.40 -13.82 -2.63
N LEU A 332 -15.49 -13.13 -2.95
CA LEU A 332 -15.59 -11.68 -2.73
C LEU A 332 -15.57 -11.34 -1.22
N VAL A 333 -16.24 -12.14 -0.39
CA VAL A 333 -16.21 -11.99 1.07
C VAL A 333 -14.79 -12.24 1.60
N ALA A 334 -14.08 -13.26 1.09
CA ALA A 334 -12.69 -13.51 1.44
C ALA A 334 -11.81 -12.30 1.11
N GLY A 335 -11.93 -11.75 -0.10
CA GLY A 335 -11.23 -10.54 -0.50
C GLY A 335 -11.50 -9.38 0.44
N PHE A 336 -12.77 -9.10 0.74
CA PHE A 336 -13.17 -8.06 1.67
C PHE A 336 -12.54 -8.25 3.07
N CYS A 337 -12.66 -9.43 3.65
CA CYS A 337 -12.14 -9.73 4.98
C CYS A 337 -10.61 -9.59 5.05
N ILE A 338 -9.87 -10.12 4.07
CA ILE A 338 -8.39 -9.95 4.02
C ILE A 338 -8.03 -8.48 3.84
N GLY A 339 -8.81 -7.74 3.02
CA GLY A 339 -8.60 -6.31 2.84
C GLY A 339 -8.76 -5.48 4.11
N THR A 340 -9.62 -5.89 5.05
CA THR A 340 -9.72 -5.22 6.35
C THR A 340 -8.42 -5.31 7.16
N GLY A 341 -7.62 -6.36 6.98
CA GLY A 341 -6.31 -6.54 7.61
C GLY A 341 -5.32 -5.40 7.30
N ASP A 342 -5.40 -4.79 6.11
CA ASP A 342 -4.57 -3.62 5.76
C ASP A 342 -4.81 -2.42 6.68
N ALA A 343 -5.99 -2.32 7.31
CA ALA A 343 -6.29 -1.26 8.28
C ALA A 343 -5.47 -1.41 9.56
N MET A 344 -5.13 -2.64 9.96
CA MET A 344 -4.26 -2.88 11.13
C MET A 344 -2.88 -2.27 10.90
N MET A 345 -2.34 -2.33 9.67
CA MET A 345 -1.05 -1.74 9.34
C MET A 345 -1.10 -0.21 9.35
N SER A 346 -2.11 0.38 8.72
CA SER A 346 -2.14 1.82 8.45
C SER A 346 -2.72 2.66 9.60
N VAL A 347 -3.61 2.09 10.41
CA VAL A 347 -4.29 2.75 11.54
C VAL A 347 -3.96 2.05 12.86
N GLY A 348 -4.03 0.73 12.88
CA GLY A 348 -3.85 -0.07 14.10
C GLY A 348 -2.45 0.05 14.70
N LEU A 349 -1.41 -0.24 13.92
CA LEU A 349 -0.02 -0.20 14.41
C LEU A 349 0.42 1.19 14.91
N PRO A 350 0.14 2.30 14.22
CA PRO A 350 0.40 3.64 14.75
C PRO A 350 -0.28 3.89 16.08
N LEU A 351 -1.58 3.56 16.21
CA LEU A 351 -2.35 3.75 17.44
C LEU A 351 -1.85 2.84 18.57
N LEU A 352 -1.57 1.57 18.27
CA LEU A 352 -1.02 0.62 19.25
C LEU A 352 0.35 1.07 19.76
N THR A 353 1.24 1.52 18.88
CA THR A 353 2.56 2.03 19.24
C THR A 353 2.45 3.25 20.15
N ARG A 354 1.52 4.15 19.84
CA ARG A 354 1.25 5.35 20.64
C ARG A 354 0.63 5.01 22.00
N HIS A 355 -0.24 4.01 22.04
CA HIS A 355 -0.85 3.53 23.26
C HIS A 355 0.19 2.94 24.22
N CYS A 356 1.10 2.10 23.71
CA CYS A 356 2.11 1.43 24.53
C CYS A 356 3.26 2.35 24.97
N TYR A 357 3.68 3.31 24.13
CA TYR A 357 4.92 4.07 24.34
C TYR A 357 4.73 5.59 24.45
N GLY A 358 3.53 6.10 24.20
CA GLY A 358 3.23 7.54 24.25
C GLY A 358 3.83 8.32 23.08
N ASP A 359 3.88 9.65 23.23
CA ASP A 359 4.23 10.59 22.14
C ASP A 359 5.69 11.06 22.14
N ARG A 360 6.46 10.79 23.22
CA ARG A 360 7.80 11.37 23.42
C ARG A 360 8.78 11.03 22.29
N ASP A 361 9.03 9.75 22.06
CA ASP A 361 9.95 9.24 21.03
C ASP A 361 9.20 8.39 19.98
N TYR A 362 7.89 8.66 19.81
CA TYR A 362 7.01 7.90 18.92
C TYR A 362 7.59 7.70 17.53
N ALA A 363 8.03 8.79 16.88
CA ALA A 363 8.55 8.74 15.51
C ALA A 363 9.75 7.79 15.38
N LYS A 364 10.63 7.77 16.40
CA LYS A 364 11.80 6.90 16.43
C LYS A 364 11.41 5.43 16.62
N ILE A 365 10.51 5.14 17.55
CA ILE A 365 10.01 3.78 17.83
C ILE A 365 9.29 3.24 16.60
N TYR A 366 8.40 4.04 16.03
CA TYR A 366 7.63 3.66 14.84
C TYR A 366 8.53 3.48 13.58
N SER A 367 9.63 4.22 13.49
CA SER A 367 10.62 4.02 12.41
C SER A 367 11.27 2.63 12.47
N TYR A 368 11.58 2.13 13.67
CA TYR A 368 12.12 0.78 13.81
C TYR A 368 11.12 -0.29 13.38
N LEU A 369 9.82 -0.12 13.70
CA LEU A 369 8.76 -1.01 13.24
C LEU A 369 8.65 -1.00 11.71
N ASN A 370 8.74 0.18 11.10
CA ASN A 370 8.67 0.33 9.63
C ASN A 370 9.84 -0.34 8.89
N MET A 371 11.00 -0.51 9.52
CA MET A 371 12.10 -1.30 8.91
C MET A 371 11.69 -2.75 8.70
N GLY A 372 11.10 -3.40 9.71
CA GLY A 372 10.59 -4.76 9.59
C GLY A 372 9.46 -4.89 8.57
N ILE A 373 8.53 -3.94 8.59
CA ILE A 373 7.42 -3.84 7.63
C ILE A 373 7.94 -3.77 6.18
N ALA A 374 8.93 -2.94 5.92
CA ALA A 374 9.49 -2.79 4.57
C ALA A 374 10.20 -4.06 4.08
N VAL A 375 10.95 -4.73 4.96
CA VAL A 375 11.68 -5.97 4.62
C VAL A 375 10.70 -7.11 4.30
N LEU A 376 9.76 -7.41 5.19
CA LEU A 376 8.84 -8.54 5.00
C LEU A 376 7.70 -8.23 4.03
N GLY A 377 7.22 -6.99 3.98
CA GLY A 377 6.22 -6.58 3.01
C GLY A 377 6.73 -6.72 1.56
N GLY A 378 8.02 -6.43 1.33
CA GLY A 378 8.65 -6.63 0.03
C GLY A 378 8.75 -8.10 -0.41
N LEU A 379 8.80 -9.02 0.55
CA LEU A 379 8.83 -10.46 0.28
C LEU A 379 7.43 -11.08 0.17
N GLY A 380 6.37 -10.35 0.53
CA GLY A 380 5.05 -10.93 0.74
C GLY A 380 4.54 -11.75 -0.44
N ALA A 381 4.53 -11.20 -1.66
CA ALA A 381 4.06 -11.91 -2.85
C ALA A 381 4.94 -13.13 -3.18
N THR A 382 6.26 -12.96 -3.12
CA THR A 382 7.23 -14.04 -3.38
C THR A 382 7.12 -15.14 -2.32
N PHE A 383 6.93 -14.79 -1.05
CA PHE A 383 6.70 -15.75 0.03
C PHE A 383 5.46 -16.62 -0.25
N VAL A 384 4.33 -16.01 -0.59
CA VAL A 384 3.09 -16.74 -0.90
C VAL A 384 3.29 -17.65 -2.12
N ALA A 385 3.97 -17.17 -3.17
CA ALA A 385 4.27 -17.97 -4.36
C ALA A 385 5.19 -19.16 -4.03
N LEU A 386 6.24 -18.95 -3.24
CA LEU A 386 7.15 -20.02 -2.80
C LEU A 386 6.42 -21.08 -1.97
N VAL A 387 5.63 -20.68 -0.98
CA VAL A 387 4.87 -21.63 -0.16
C VAL A 387 3.88 -22.40 -1.04
N ALA A 388 3.21 -21.75 -1.97
CA ALA A 388 2.30 -22.41 -2.90
C ALA A 388 3.03 -23.45 -3.77
N SER A 389 4.25 -23.15 -4.24
CA SER A 389 5.04 -24.09 -5.06
C SER A 389 5.55 -25.30 -4.26
N TRP A 390 5.93 -25.10 -2.99
CA TRP A 390 6.51 -26.18 -2.16
C TRP A 390 5.44 -27.02 -1.44
N ALA A 391 4.36 -26.41 -1.01
CA ALA A 391 3.32 -27.07 -0.19
C ALA A 391 2.14 -27.61 -1.01
N GLY A 392 2.25 -27.65 -2.33
CA GLY A 392 1.24 -28.24 -3.21
C GLY A 392 0.05 -27.36 -3.53
N GLY A 393 0.17 -26.02 -3.42
CA GLY A 393 -0.83 -25.09 -3.91
C GLY A 393 -1.10 -23.88 -3.02
N PHE A 394 -1.88 -22.96 -3.53
CA PHE A 394 -2.23 -21.73 -2.84
C PHE A 394 -3.08 -21.95 -1.58
N GLN A 395 -3.86 -23.02 -1.50
CA GLN A 395 -4.61 -23.36 -0.29
C GLN A 395 -3.69 -23.51 0.92
N ALA A 396 -2.56 -24.22 0.76
CA ALA A 396 -1.57 -24.33 1.83
C ALA A 396 -0.94 -22.99 2.20
N ALA A 397 -0.64 -22.13 1.20
CA ALA A 397 -0.13 -20.79 1.45
C ALA A 397 -1.12 -19.95 2.26
N TYR A 398 -2.40 -19.93 1.89
CA TYR A 398 -3.43 -19.22 2.66
C TYR A 398 -3.67 -19.84 4.05
N GLY A 399 -3.47 -21.16 4.19
CA GLY A 399 -3.45 -21.84 5.50
C GLY A 399 -2.39 -21.28 6.44
N CYS A 400 -1.18 -20.99 5.94
CA CYS A 400 -0.14 -20.30 6.71
C CYS A 400 -0.61 -18.89 7.15
N GLY A 401 -1.41 -18.19 6.31
CA GLY A 401 -2.00 -16.91 6.65
C GLY A 401 -2.89 -16.97 7.89
N ILE A 402 -3.68 -18.04 8.07
CA ILE A 402 -4.46 -18.26 9.29
C ILE A 402 -3.53 -18.32 10.52
N GLY A 403 -2.43 -19.08 10.41
CA GLY A 403 -1.42 -19.17 11.47
C GLY A 403 -0.80 -17.81 11.82
N PHE A 404 -0.54 -16.98 10.82
CA PHE A 404 0.00 -15.64 11.04
C PHE A 404 -0.98 -14.73 11.76
N GLU A 405 -2.27 -14.77 11.44
CA GLU A 405 -3.29 -13.99 12.14
C GLU A 405 -3.43 -14.41 13.61
N VAL A 406 -3.30 -15.71 13.92
CA VAL A 406 -3.24 -16.19 15.31
C VAL A 406 -2.02 -15.61 16.03
N VAL A 407 -0.84 -15.65 15.40
CA VAL A 407 0.38 -15.07 16.00
C VAL A 407 0.25 -13.57 16.18
N ILE A 408 -0.33 -12.86 15.22
CA ILE A 408 -0.61 -11.42 15.31
C ILE A 408 -1.50 -11.13 16.52
N ALA A 409 -2.62 -11.85 16.66
CA ALA A 409 -3.55 -11.65 17.78
C ALA A 409 -2.87 -11.91 19.13
N LEU A 410 -2.11 -13.02 19.24
CA LEU A 410 -1.35 -13.35 20.47
C LEU A 410 -0.28 -12.29 20.77
N ALA A 411 0.47 -11.85 19.77
CA ALA A 411 1.51 -10.84 19.95
C ALA A 411 0.94 -9.50 20.42
N ILE A 412 -0.24 -9.10 19.92
CA ILE A 412 -0.93 -7.89 20.36
C ILE A 412 -1.39 -8.01 21.82
N VAL A 413 -1.93 -9.17 22.22
CA VAL A 413 -2.37 -9.43 23.61
C VAL A 413 -1.19 -9.44 24.57
N VAL A 414 -0.05 -10.03 24.18
CA VAL A 414 1.17 -10.07 25.03
C VAL A 414 1.84 -8.69 25.13
N ALA A 415 1.70 -7.84 24.10
CA ALA A 415 2.25 -6.48 24.10
C ALA A 415 1.50 -5.51 25.04
N ALA A 416 0.30 -5.90 25.48
CA ALA A 416 -0.57 -5.17 26.39
C ALA A 416 -0.13 -5.28 27.84
#